data_ec3c3c7bebaeabb111fdce2e94a62c12
#
_entry.id   ec3c3c7bebaeabb111fdce2e94a62c12
#
_cell.length_a   1.000
_cell.length_b   1.000
_cell.length_c   1.000
_cell.angle_alpha   90.00
_cell.angle_beta   90.00
_cell.angle_gamma   90.00
#
_symmetry.space_group_name_H-M   'P 1'
#
loop_
_entity.id
_entity.type
_entity.pdbx_description
1 polymer ?
#
loop_
_entity_poly.entity_id
_entity_poly.type
_entity_poly.pdbx_seq_one_letter_code
_entity_poly.pdbx_strand_id
1 'polypeptide(L)'
;VTDLPRQRFRYDQRADVALNERGALAASLPASPSAIHSSVPAGATADESRPAGTVALPVAGGGFDLALGGWRIMGREGQEELRARMPGYALDVRLDALRPPALHQGDPPLFPGLISFGPAGYSYYYSRTRMALSGTLEVDGEARQVQGEAWMDHQWGDFLVLGGGGWDWFAGTLRDGRDVTVSIVRDPAGTVVLSYGTLVEPGGESRHLPPSAFVLEPSGQWTSPHTRIRYPSGWRLRVPEAGLDLRWAPLLLDQELDTRTSTGVIYWEGAVRLEDAASGADVGRGYVELTGYSAPR
;
A
#
# COMPACT_ATOMS: atom_id res chain seq x y z
N VAL A 1 -4.59 -6.93 10.05
CA VAL A 1 -5.55 -6.29 10.95
C VAL A 1 -4.87 -5.93 12.26
N THR A 2 -4.87 -4.65 12.61
CA THR A 2 -4.39 -4.15 13.91
C THR A 2 -5.60 -4.01 14.86
N ASP A 3 -5.72 -4.95 15.79
CA ASP A 3 -6.79 -4.98 16.80
C ASP A 3 -6.30 -4.28 18.08
N LEU A 4 -6.49 -2.97 18.16
CA LEU A 4 -5.99 -2.15 19.27
C LEU A 4 -6.60 -2.53 20.63
N PRO A 5 -7.92 -2.79 20.77
CA PRO A 5 -8.47 -3.22 22.04
C PRO A 5 -7.85 -4.51 22.57
N ARG A 6 -7.45 -5.43 21.69
CA ARG A 6 -6.83 -6.69 22.09
C ARG A 6 -5.31 -6.68 22.02
N GLN A 7 -4.68 -5.56 21.60
CA GLN A 7 -3.24 -5.43 21.38
C GLN A 7 -2.68 -6.56 20.49
N ARG A 8 -3.37 -6.86 19.39
CA ARG A 8 -3.01 -7.94 18.47
C ARG A 8 -2.88 -7.44 17.05
N PHE A 9 -1.90 -7.97 16.34
CA PHE A 9 -1.76 -7.86 14.89
C PHE A 9 -1.96 -9.24 14.26
N ARG A 10 -2.76 -9.30 13.21
CA ARG A 10 -2.97 -10.52 12.41
C ARG A 10 -2.99 -10.17 10.94
N TYR A 11 -2.43 -11.04 10.14
CA TYR A 11 -2.45 -10.90 8.68
C TYR A 11 -2.75 -12.26 8.03
N ASP A 12 -3.18 -12.21 6.79
CA ASP A 12 -3.27 -13.32 5.85
C ASP A 12 -2.72 -12.85 4.50
N GLN A 13 -2.16 -13.77 3.74
CA GLN A 13 -1.53 -13.46 2.47
C GLN A 13 -2.00 -14.45 1.41
N ARG A 14 -2.23 -13.95 0.21
CA ARG A 14 -2.63 -14.75 -0.96
C ARG A 14 -1.91 -14.24 -2.18
N ALA A 15 -1.38 -15.16 -2.97
CA ALA A 15 -0.73 -14.85 -4.23
C ALA A 15 -1.14 -15.89 -5.27
N ASP A 16 -1.25 -15.42 -6.50
CA ASP A 16 -1.50 -16.25 -7.68
C ASP A 16 -0.24 -16.40 -8.54
N VAL A 17 0.92 -16.20 -7.95
CA VAL A 17 2.20 -16.31 -8.62
C VAL A 17 3.01 -17.40 -7.95
N ALA A 18 3.37 -18.45 -8.70
CA ALA A 18 4.31 -19.43 -8.23
C ALA A 18 5.71 -18.77 -8.10
N LEU A 19 6.28 -18.81 -6.89
CA LEU A 19 7.69 -18.49 -6.72
C LEU A 19 8.50 -19.61 -7.41
N ASN A 20 9.54 -19.23 -8.19
CA ASN A 20 10.47 -20.21 -8.71
C ASN A 20 11.24 -20.84 -7.53
N GLU A 21 11.91 -21.98 -7.78
CA GLU A 21 12.67 -22.76 -6.78
C GLU A 21 13.77 -21.94 -6.04
N ARG A 22 14.06 -20.72 -6.49
CA ARG A 22 15.02 -19.79 -5.86
C ARG A 22 14.35 -18.64 -5.09
N GLY A 23 13.01 -18.68 -4.93
CA GLY A 23 12.27 -17.65 -4.24
C GLY A 23 12.11 -16.32 -5.01
N ALA A 24 12.47 -16.30 -6.29
CA ALA A 24 12.21 -15.14 -7.15
C ALA A 24 10.82 -15.27 -7.80
N LEU A 25 10.10 -14.17 -7.91
CA LEU A 25 8.86 -14.09 -8.68
C LEU A 25 9.14 -14.55 -10.12
N ALA A 26 8.52 -15.65 -10.53
CA ALA A 26 8.53 -16.07 -11.93
C ALA A 26 7.59 -15.13 -12.68
N ALA A 27 8.11 -14.01 -13.16
CA ALA A 27 7.38 -13.14 -14.05
C ALA A 27 7.22 -13.86 -15.39
N SER A 28 6.08 -14.48 -15.62
CA SER A 28 5.61 -14.72 -16.98
C SER A 28 5.07 -13.41 -17.53
N LEU A 29 5.96 -12.50 -17.90
CA LEU A 29 5.60 -11.31 -18.64
C LEU A 29 5.23 -11.72 -20.06
N PRO A 30 4.08 -11.33 -20.61
CA PRO A 30 3.87 -11.37 -22.04
C PRO A 30 4.87 -10.40 -22.67
N ALA A 31 5.66 -10.90 -23.63
CA ALA A 31 6.60 -10.12 -24.39
C ALA A 31 5.86 -8.99 -25.14
N SER A 32 6.35 -7.76 -24.98
CA SER A 32 6.12 -6.55 -25.79
C SER A 32 4.68 -5.99 -25.89
N PRO A 33 4.53 -4.68 -25.72
CA PRO A 33 3.28 -3.98 -26.00
C PRO A 33 3.18 -3.66 -27.49
N SER A 34 2.83 -4.66 -28.30
CA SER A 34 2.45 -4.44 -29.71
C SER A 34 1.22 -5.26 -30.01
N ALA A 35 0.11 -4.57 -30.11
CA ALA A 35 -1.19 -5.03 -30.58
C ALA A 35 -2.32 -5.01 -29.52
N ILE A 36 -2.79 -3.79 -29.22
CA ILE A 36 -4.21 -3.64 -28.96
C ILE A 36 -4.93 -3.75 -30.30
N HIS A 37 -5.31 -4.96 -30.69
CA HIS A 37 -6.34 -5.17 -31.68
C HIS A 37 -7.23 -6.31 -31.21
N SER A 38 -8.48 -5.97 -31.04
CA SER A 38 -9.61 -6.81 -30.69
C SER A 38 -9.75 -8.03 -31.61
N SER A 39 -9.71 -9.22 -31.03
CA SER A 39 -10.54 -10.36 -31.48
C SER A 39 -10.44 -11.47 -30.43
N VAL A 40 -11.48 -11.62 -29.62
CA VAL A 40 -11.70 -12.80 -28.77
C VAL A 40 -12.28 -13.88 -29.67
N PRO A 41 -11.66 -15.06 -29.83
CA PRO A 41 -12.32 -16.21 -30.43
C PRO A 41 -13.30 -16.80 -29.41
N ALA A 42 -14.54 -16.98 -29.84
CA ALA A 42 -15.53 -17.76 -29.11
C ALA A 42 -15.10 -19.23 -29.06
N GLY A 43 -15.05 -19.81 -27.84
CA GLY A 43 -14.92 -21.26 -27.64
C GLY A 43 -13.64 -21.69 -26.93
N ALA A 44 -13.45 -21.33 -25.68
CA ALA A 44 -12.54 -22.01 -24.79
C ALA A 44 -13.34 -22.69 -23.68
N THR A 45 -13.38 -24.02 -23.72
CA THR A 45 -13.84 -24.84 -22.60
C THR A 45 -12.86 -24.71 -21.43
N ALA A 46 -13.38 -24.46 -20.23
CA ALA A 46 -12.59 -24.32 -19.01
C ALA A 46 -11.83 -25.64 -18.74
N ASP A 47 -10.52 -25.55 -18.66
CA ASP A 47 -9.65 -26.61 -18.16
C ASP A 47 -9.67 -26.55 -16.62
N GLU A 48 -10.30 -27.55 -15.99
CA GLU A 48 -10.46 -27.65 -14.53
C GLU A 48 -9.15 -27.98 -13.77
N SER A 49 -8.01 -28.06 -14.44
CA SER A 49 -6.71 -28.40 -13.84
C SER A 49 -5.84 -27.19 -13.45
N ARG A 50 -6.32 -25.96 -13.66
CA ARG A 50 -5.60 -24.76 -13.24
C ARG A 50 -5.86 -24.42 -11.77
N PRO A 51 -4.81 -24.15 -10.96
CA PRO A 51 -5.01 -23.59 -9.62
C PRO A 51 -5.79 -22.28 -9.74
N ALA A 52 -6.66 -22.02 -8.75
CA ALA A 52 -7.53 -20.86 -8.72
C ALA A 52 -6.73 -19.56 -8.83
N GLY A 53 -6.58 -19.07 -10.06
CA GLY A 53 -5.87 -17.85 -10.37
C GLY A 53 -6.70 -16.60 -10.11
N THR A 54 -6.05 -15.44 -10.12
CA THR A 54 -6.74 -14.15 -10.12
C THR A 54 -7.58 -14.03 -11.39
N VAL A 55 -8.91 -13.97 -11.24
CA VAL A 55 -9.82 -13.79 -12.36
C VAL A 55 -10.21 -12.32 -12.42
N ALA A 56 -9.73 -11.60 -13.43
CA ALA A 56 -10.26 -10.30 -13.79
C ALA A 56 -11.43 -10.52 -14.75
N LEU A 57 -12.64 -10.21 -14.30
CA LEU A 57 -13.83 -10.30 -15.15
C LEU A 57 -14.06 -8.94 -15.82
N PRO A 58 -14.30 -8.89 -17.15
CA PRO A 58 -14.69 -7.66 -17.81
C PRO A 58 -16.05 -7.20 -17.27
N VAL A 59 -16.10 -5.97 -16.77
CA VAL A 59 -17.32 -5.36 -16.28
C VAL A 59 -17.88 -4.45 -17.37
N ALA A 60 -19.14 -4.66 -17.77
CA ALA A 60 -19.80 -3.83 -18.77
C ALA A 60 -19.85 -2.36 -18.32
N GLY A 61 -19.41 -1.44 -19.17
CA GLY A 61 -19.42 -0.01 -18.89
C GLY A 61 -18.20 0.54 -18.15
N GLY A 62 -17.10 -0.23 -18.09
CA GLY A 62 -15.87 0.13 -17.38
C GLY A 62 -15.96 -0.18 -15.88
N GLY A 63 -14.85 -0.52 -15.28
CA GLY A 63 -14.73 -0.96 -13.88
C GLY A 63 -13.85 -2.19 -13.79
N PHE A 64 -13.79 -2.78 -12.61
CA PHE A 64 -13.00 -3.99 -12.35
C PHE A 64 -13.75 -4.94 -11.43
N ASP A 65 -13.42 -6.21 -11.52
CA ASP A 65 -13.88 -7.27 -10.63
C ASP A 65 -12.73 -8.28 -10.50
N LEU A 66 -12.07 -8.26 -9.34
CA LEU A 66 -10.90 -9.07 -9.05
C LEU A 66 -11.20 -10.03 -7.92
N ALA A 67 -10.90 -11.30 -8.11
CA ALA A 67 -11.08 -12.33 -7.09
C ALA A 67 -9.81 -13.15 -6.93
N LEU A 68 -9.43 -13.42 -5.67
CA LEU A 68 -8.28 -14.23 -5.33
C LEU A 68 -8.56 -15.05 -4.06
N GLY A 69 -8.63 -16.38 -4.20
CA GLY A 69 -8.78 -17.30 -3.07
C GLY A 69 -9.96 -16.99 -2.14
N GLY A 70 -11.09 -16.51 -2.67
CA GLY A 70 -12.27 -16.12 -1.89
C GLY A 70 -12.27 -14.67 -1.40
N TRP A 71 -11.20 -13.90 -1.62
CA TRP A 71 -11.23 -12.45 -1.52
C TRP A 71 -11.71 -11.85 -2.84
N ARG A 72 -12.43 -10.75 -2.78
CA ARG A 72 -12.93 -10.06 -3.96
C ARG A 72 -12.97 -8.57 -3.73
N ILE A 73 -12.51 -7.83 -4.73
CA ILE A 73 -12.75 -6.40 -4.83
C ILE A 73 -13.35 -6.10 -6.20
N MET A 74 -14.43 -5.35 -6.22
CA MET A 74 -15.09 -4.95 -7.46
C MET A 74 -15.49 -3.49 -7.36
N GLY A 75 -15.50 -2.78 -8.47
CA GLY A 75 -15.91 -1.40 -8.43
C GLY A 75 -15.75 -0.65 -9.73
N ARG A 76 -16.14 0.62 -9.64
CA ARG A 76 -16.10 1.57 -10.74
C ARG A 76 -16.03 2.99 -10.20
N GLU A 77 -15.14 3.81 -10.77
CA GLU A 77 -15.08 5.26 -10.55
C GLU A 77 -15.02 5.70 -9.07
N GLY A 78 -14.40 4.86 -8.21
CA GLY A 78 -14.27 5.16 -6.79
C GLY A 78 -15.43 4.70 -5.93
N GLN A 79 -16.35 3.92 -6.48
CA GLN A 79 -17.35 3.16 -5.74
C GLN A 79 -16.95 1.69 -5.80
N GLU A 80 -16.60 1.11 -4.67
CA GLU A 80 -16.00 -0.21 -4.61
C GLU A 80 -16.65 -1.06 -3.53
N GLU A 81 -16.69 -2.37 -3.75
CA GLU A 81 -17.06 -3.37 -2.75
C GLU A 81 -15.87 -4.27 -2.49
N LEU A 82 -15.54 -4.48 -1.22
CA LEU A 82 -14.46 -5.35 -0.79
C LEU A 82 -15.00 -6.43 0.13
N ARG A 83 -14.71 -7.68 -0.22
CA ARG A 83 -14.96 -8.86 0.63
C ARG A 83 -13.68 -9.62 0.87
N ALA A 84 -13.34 -9.81 2.13
CA ALA A 84 -12.16 -10.57 2.52
C ALA A 84 -12.43 -11.39 3.78
N ARG A 85 -11.82 -12.58 3.87
CA ARG A 85 -11.86 -13.42 5.05
C ARG A 85 -10.50 -13.96 5.38
N MET A 86 -10.18 -13.95 6.67
CA MET A 86 -9.01 -14.60 7.24
C MET A 86 -9.39 -15.22 8.60
N PRO A 87 -8.57 -16.10 9.18
CA PRO A 87 -8.89 -16.69 10.47
C PRO A 87 -9.20 -15.64 11.54
N GLY A 88 -10.44 -15.67 12.07
CA GLY A 88 -10.94 -14.76 13.09
C GLY A 88 -11.38 -13.38 12.59
N TYR A 89 -11.32 -13.09 11.27
CA TYR A 89 -11.80 -11.81 10.73
C TYR A 89 -12.48 -12.00 9.38
N ALA A 90 -13.56 -11.26 9.15
CA ALA A 90 -14.14 -11.09 7.83
C ALA A 90 -14.58 -9.64 7.63
N LEU A 91 -14.45 -9.17 6.40
CA LEU A 91 -14.82 -7.83 5.99
C LEU A 91 -15.74 -7.92 4.77
N ASP A 92 -16.89 -7.25 4.82
CA ASP A 92 -17.80 -7.05 3.69
C ASP A 92 -18.23 -5.59 3.71
N VAL A 93 -17.57 -4.77 2.89
CA VAL A 93 -17.70 -3.31 2.97
C VAL A 93 -17.83 -2.69 1.59
N ARG A 94 -18.52 -1.57 1.57
CA ARG A 94 -18.55 -0.60 0.49
C ARG A 94 -17.59 0.53 0.80
N LEU A 95 -16.89 0.99 -0.25
CA LEU A 95 -15.94 2.09 -0.24
C LEU A 95 -16.40 3.12 -1.26
N ASP A 96 -16.57 4.36 -0.84
CA ASP A 96 -16.96 5.47 -1.72
C ASP A 96 -15.88 6.56 -1.64
N ALA A 97 -15.22 6.86 -2.77
CA ALA A 97 -14.19 7.90 -2.84
C ALA A 97 -14.78 9.27 -2.56
N LEU A 98 -14.21 10.01 -1.61
CA LEU A 98 -14.67 11.34 -1.20
C LEU A 98 -14.00 12.46 -2.00
N ARG A 99 -12.99 12.13 -2.82
CA ARG A 99 -12.25 13.09 -3.64
C ARG A 99 -11.60 12.40 -4.83
N PRO A 100 -11.12 13.15 -5.84
CA PRO A 100 -10.37 12.61 -6.97
C PRO A 100 -9.12 11.83 -6.51
N PRO A 101 -8.63 10.87 -7.33
CA PRO A 101 -7.39 10.17 -7.01
C PRO A 101 -6.19 11.13 -7.03
N ALA A 102 -5.30 10.96 -6.05
CA ALA A 102 -4.00 11.61 -6.03
C ALA A 102 -3.03 10.88 -6.96
N LEU A 103 -2.55 11.54 -8.00
CA LEU A 103 -1.60 10.97 -8.95
C LEU A 103 -0.18 11.28 -8.46
N HIS A 104 0.58 10.24 -8.08
CA HIS A 104 1.93 10.40 -7.57
C HIS A 104 2.94 10.67 -8.69
N GLN A 105 4.04 11.31 -8.34
CA GLN A 105 5.13 11.61 -9.26
C GLN A 105 6.46 11.28 -8.59
N GLY A 106 7.41 10.78 -9.37
CA GLY A 106 8.80 10.59 -8.93
C GLY A 106 9.58 11.90 -8.94
N ASP A 107 10.89 11.81 -8.71
CA ASP A 107 11.83 12.92 -8.82
C ASP A 107 12.95 12.56 -9.81
N PRO A 108 13.14 13.34 -10.92
CA PRO A 108 12.31 14.47 -11.32
C PRO A 108 10.89 14.07 -11.72
N PRO A 109 9.90 14.97 -11.54
CA PRO A 109 8.54 14.69 -11.94
C PRO A 109 8.45 14.69 -13.48
N LEU A 110 7.97 13.59 -14.06
CA LEU A 110 7.77 13.45 -15.50
C LEU A 110 6.36 13.88 -15.91
N PHE A 111 5.37 13.16 -15.41
CA PHE A 111 3.95 13.54 -15.50
C PHE A 111 3.15 12.89 -14.36
N PRO A 112 1.97 13.42 -14.02
CA PRO A 112 1.15 12.88 -12.94
C PRO A 112 0.86 11.38 -13.10
N GLY A 113 1.11 10.62 -12.04
CA GLY A 113 0.91 9.17 -12.00
C GLY A 113 2.11 8.34 -12.42
N LEU A 114 3.20 8.91 -12.91
CA LEU A 114 4.40 8.15 -13.31
C LEU A 114 5.55 8.32 -12.31
N ILE A 115 6.05 7.19 -11.83
CA ILE A 115 7.27 7.07 -11.04
C ILE A 115 8.32 6.38 -11.90
N SER A 116 9.45 7.03 -12.14
CA SER A 116 10.59 6.41 -12.82
C SER A 116 11.62 5.93 -11.80
N PHE A 117 12.10 4.71 -11.97
CA PHE A 117 13.22 4.12 -11.22
C PHE A 117 14.49 4.08 -12.08
N GLY A 118 14.56 4.93 -13.13
CA GLY A 118 15.66 4.93 -14.08
C GLY A 118 15.80 3.59 -14.80
N PRO A 119 17.03 3.00 -14.84
CA PRO A 119 17.25 1.69 -15.47
C PRO A 119 16.49 0.53 -14.81
N ALA A 120 16.01 0.69 -13.57
CA ALA A 120 15.26 -0.33 -12.82
C ALA A 120 13.77 -0.35 -13.18
N GLY A 121 13.31 0.52 -14.10
CA GLY A 121 11.96 0.48 -14.62
C GLY A 121 11.09 1.68 -14.23
N TYR A 122 9.79 1.45 -14.19
CA TYR A 122 8.81 2.49 -13.88
C TYR A 122 7.56 1.90 -13.26
N SER A 123 6.78 2.75 -12.60
CA SER A 123 5.42 2.41 -12.21
C SER A 123 4.44 3.55 -12.46
N TYR A 124 3.21 3.19 -12.76
CA TYR A 124 2.06 4.07 -12.59
C TYR A 124 1.54 3.93 -11.18
N TYR A 125 1.19 5.06 -10.54
CA TYR A 125 0.77 5.04 -9.15
C TYR A 125 -0.22 6.15 -8.83
N TYR A 126 -1.37 5.77 -8.28
CA TYR A 126 -2.32 6.70 -7.69
C TYR A 126 -2.87 6.17 -6.38
N SER A 127 -3.34 7.09 -5.52
CA SER A 127 -4.04 6.76 -4.29
C SER A 127 -5.43 7.39 -4.26
N ARG A 128 -6.39 6.67 -3.70
CA ARG A 128 -7.64 7.23 -3.19
C ARG A 128 -7.45 7.46 -1.69
N THR A 129 -7.07 8.67 -1.34
CA THR A 129 -6.60 8.99 0.00
C THR A 129 -7.70 9.08 1.04
N ARG A 130 -8.96 9.28 0.60
CA ARG A 130 -10.14 9.25 1.47
C ARG A 130 -11.29 8.55 0.79
N MET A 131 -11.70 7.45 1.37
CA MET A 131 -12.89 6.72 0.97
C MET A 131 -13.77 6.53 2.20
N ALA A 132 -15.05 6.87 2.10
CA ALA A 132 -16.01 6.49 3.13
C ALA A 132 -16.18 4.97 3.11
N LEU A 133 -16.03 4.34 4.26
CA LEU A 133 -16.21 2.91 4.44
C LEU A 133 -17.49 2.66 5.23
N SER A 134 -18.32 1.73 4.76
CA SER A 134 -19.47 1.23 5.50
C SER A 134 -19.70 -0.25 5.20
N GLY A 135 -20.20 -1.00 6.18
CA GLY A 135 -20.50 -2.41 5.99
C GLY A 135 -20.34 -3.24 7.25
N THR A 136 -19.92 -4.49 7.11
CA THR A 136 -19.84 -5.45 8.21
C THR A 136 -18.39 -5.87 8.44
N LEU A 137 -17.95 -5.80 9.69
CA LEU A 137 -16.73 -6.42 10.20
C LEU A 137 -17.12 -7.56 11.14
N GLU A 138 -16.62 -8.76 10.86
CA GLU A 138 -16.70 -9.90 11.76
C GLU A 138 -15.36 -10.07 12.50
N VAL A 139 -15.40 -10.21 13.80
CA VAL A 139 -14.22 -10.47 14.65
C VAL A 139 -14.54 -11.63 15.57
N ASP A 140 -13.77 -12.71 15.44
CA ASP A 140 -13.93 -13.96 16.22
C ASP A 140 -15.37 -14.51 16.20
N GLY A 141 -16.06 -14.40 15.05
CA GLY A 141 -17.44 -14.88 14.83
C GLY A 141 -18.55 -13.85 15.17
N GLU A 142 -18.19 -12.69 15.73
CA GLU A 142 -19.15 -11.62 16.02
C GLU A 142 -19.17 -10.60 14.88
N ALA A 143 -20.27 -10.52 14.16
CA ALA A 143 -20.49 -9.53 13.10
C ALA A 143 -21.00 -8.21 13.68
N ARG A 144 -20.44 -7.09 13.20
CA ARG A 144 -20.80 -5.73 13.60
C ARG A 144 -20.88 -4.83 12.39
N GLN A 145 -21.90 -3.95 12.37
CA GLN A 145 -21.93 -2.85 11.41
C GLN A 145 -20.83 -1.85 11.76
N VAL A 146 -20.08 -1.44 10.75
CA VAL A 146 -18.98 -0.50 10.92
C VAL A 146 -19.10 0.64 9.92
N GLN A 147 -18.58 1.80 10.32
CA GLN A 147 -18.33 2.94 9.47
C GLN A 147 -16.93 3.47 9.76
N GLY A 148 -16.28 4.02 8.76
CA GLY A 148 -14.93 4.54 8.90
C GLY A 148 -14.40 5.17 7.63
N GLU A 149 -13.10 5.32 7.57
CA GLU A 149 -12.36 5.78 6.41
C GLU A 149 -11.42 4.67 5.92
N ALA A 150 -11.21 4.63 4.61
CA ALA A 150 -10.26 3.76 3.98
C ALA A 150 -9.32 4.56 3.06
N TRP A 151 -8.15 4.00 2.86
CA TRP A 151 -7.16 4.43 1.89
C TRP A 151 -6.93 3.29 0.89
N MET A 152 -6.80 3.60 -0.38
CA MET A 152 -6.49 2.63 -1.43
C MET A 152 -5.35 3.13 -2.29
N ASP A 153 -4.35 2.27 -2.48
CA ASP A 153 -3.27 2.46 -3.42
C ASP A 153 -3.42 1.51 -4.60
N HIS A 154 -3.16 2.03 -5.80
CA HIS A 154 -3.05 1.23 -7.00
C HIS A 154 -1.76 1.59 -7.74
N GLN A 155 -0.84 0.64 -7.75
CA GLN A 155 0.46 0.77 -8.38
C GLN A 155 0.69 -0.41 -9.33
N TRP A 156 1.15 -0.11 -10.55
CA TRP A 156 1.46 -1.13 -11.55
C TRP A 156 2.55 -0.63 -12.50
N GLY A 157 3.28 -1.54 -13.10
CA GLY A 157 4.38 -1.21 -14.01
C GLY A 157 5.46 -2.27 -14.02
N ASP A 158 6.61 -1.90 -14.53
CA ASP A 158 7.80 -2.74 -14.58
C ASP A 158 8.84 -2.22 -13.58
N PHE A 159 8.71 -2.58 -12.31
CA PHE A 159 9.55 -2.09 -11.22
C PHE A 159 9.99 -3.16 -10.21
N LEU A 160 9.63 -4.42 -10.43
CA LEU A 160 9.93 -5.52 -9.51
C LEU A 160 11.42 -5.88 -9.43
N VAL A 161 12.27 -5.28 -10.25
CA VAL A 161 13.71 -5.58 -10.34
C VAL A 161 14.53 -4.56 -9.52
N LEU A 162 14.05 -4.12 -8.37
CA LEU A 162 14.86 -3.28 -7.47
C LEU A 162 15.99 -4.06 -6.77
N GLY A 163 16.24 -5.30 -7.20
CA GLY A 163 17.46 -6.06 -6.91
C GLY A 163 17.70 -6.40 -5.43
N GLY A 164 16.65 -6.40 -4.59
CA GLY A 164 16.78 -6.71 -3.16
C GLY A 164 17.04 -5.49 -2.27
N GLY A 165 16.80 -4.28 -2.74
CA GLY A 165 16.71 -3.07 -1.93
C GLY A 165 15.44 -3.04 -1.06
N GLY A 166 14.99 -1.86 -0.69
CA GLY A 166 13.78 -1.72 0.11
C GLY A 166 13.17 -0.34 -0.03
N TRP A 167 12.04 -0.15 0.61
CA TRP A 167 11.39 1.15 0.68
C TRP A 167 10.78 1.40 2.05
N ASP A 168 10.63 2.68 2.37
CA ASP A 168 9.80 3.17 3.43
C ASP A 168 8.69 4.00 2.81
N TRP A 169 7.46 3.64 3.08
CA TRP A 169 6.27 4.32 2.59
C TRP A 169 5.43 4.81 3.77
N PHE A 170 4.93 6.02 3.62
CA PHE A 170 4.16 6.72 4.64
C PHE A 170 2.90 7.30 4.02
N ALA A 171 1.75 7.05 4.61
CA ALA A 171 0.50 7.70 4.26
C ALA A 171 -0.20 8.21 5.51
N GLY A 172 -0.57 9.48 5.51
CA GLY A 172 -1.21 10.15 6.63
C GLY A 172 -2.44 10.93 6.22
N THR A 173 -3.50 10.74 7.00
CA THR A 173 -4.76 11.48 6.90
C THR A 173 -4.88 12.44 8.08
N LEU A 174 -4.90 13.74 7.80
CA LEU A 174 -4.95 14.77 8.82
C LEU A 174 -6.39 15.22 9.10
N ARG A 175 -6.63 15.65 10.34
CA ARG A 175 -7.97 16.12 10.78
C ARG A 175 -8.37 17.44 10.13
N ASP A 176 -7.41 18.23 9.63
CA ASP A 176 -7.65 19.46 8.88
C ASP A 176 -8.08 19.23 7.43
N GLY A 177 -8.17 17.97 7.02
CA GLY A 177 -8.62 17.56 5.70
C GLY A 177 -7.50 17.33 4.70
N ARG A 178 -6.25 17.63 5.04
CA ARG A 178 -5.09 17.30 4.19
C ARG A 178 -4.71 15.83 4.31
N ASP A 179 -4.07 15.30 3.26
CA ASP A 179 -3.40 14.01 3.30
C ASP A 179 -1.97 14.16 2.79
N VAL A 180 -1.06 13.32 3.28
CA VAL A 180 0.35 13.35 2.89
C VAL A 180 0.88 11.96 2.68
N THR A 181 1.64 11.76 1.59
CA THR A 181 2.45 10.55 1.39
C THR A 181 3.92 10.92 1.25
N VAL A 182 4.79 10.02 1.69
CA VAL A 182 6.23 10.09 1.43
C VAL A 182 6.74 8.68 1.14
N SER A 183 7.60 8.56 0.11
CA SER A 183 8.28 7.32 -0.25
C SER A 183 9.78 7.54 -0.29
N ILE A 184 10.53 6.63 0.34
CA ILE A 184 11.99 6.55 0.30
C ILE A 184 12.35 5.20 -0.26
N VAL A 185 13.01 5.14 -1.42
CA VAL A 185 13.44 3.90 -2.06
C VAL A 185 14.95 3.75 -1.93
N ARG A 186 15.40 2.57 -1.55
CA ARG A 186 16.81 2.24 -1.34
C ARG A 186 17.25 1.10 -2.26
N ASP A 187 18.51 1.17 -2.68
CA ASP A 187 19.20 0.05 -3.33
C ASP A 187 19.60 -1.05 -2.29
N PRO A 188 20.15 -2.20 -2.75
CA PRO A 188 20.61 -3.26 -1.85
C PRO A 188 21.73 -2.85 -0.89
N ALA A 189 22.46 -1.78 -1.18
CA ALA A 189 23.49 -1.22 -0.28
C ALA A 189 22.89 -0.30 0.80
N GLY A 190 21.57 -0.01 0.71
CA GLY A 190 20.87 0.90 1.60
C GLY A 190 20.97 2.37 1.21
N THR A 191 21.53 2.66 0.02
CA THR A 191 21.60 4.03 -0.51
C THR A 191 20.22 4.46 -1.00
N VAL A 192 19.77 5.66 -0.62
CA VAL A 192 18.53 6.24 -1.15
C VAL A 192 18.73 6.56 -2.63
N VAL A 193 17.95 5.92 -3.48
CA VAL A 193 17.99 6.10 -4.95
C VAL A 193 16.81 6.91 -5.47
N LEU A 194 15.73 7.00 -4.70
CA LEU A 194 14.57 7.81 -5.02
C LEU A 194 13.86 8.21 -3.73
N SER A 195 13.45 9.48 -3.64
CA SER A 195 12.49 9.92 -2.63
C SER A 195 11.54 10.94 -3.23
N TYR A 196 10.28 10.86 -2.83
CA TYR A 196 9.21 11.76 -3.29
C TYR A 196 8.06 11.73 -2.31
N GLY A 197 7.19 12.71 -2.42
CA GLY A 197 5.95 12.74 -1.66
C GLY A 197 4.83 13.40 -2.44
N THR A 198 3.64 13.35 -1.88
CA THR A 198 2.46 14.05 -2.38
C THR A 198 1.70 14.63 -1.20
N LEU A 199 1.37 15.90 -1.28
CA LEU A 199 0.42 16.55 -0.39
C LEU A 199 -0.91 16.70 -1.12
N VAL A 200 -1.99 16.27 -0.49
CA VAL A 200 -3.36 16.43 -1.00
C VAL A 200 -4.08 17.43 -0.13
N GLU A 201 -4.54 18.52 -0.74
CA GLU A 201 -5.29 19.56 -0.06
C GLU A 201 -6.73 19.10 0.25
N PRO A 202 -7.46 19.77 1.16
CA PRO A 202 -8.83 19.38 1.51
C PRO A 202 -9.79 19.28 0.31
N GLY A 203 -9.58 20.06 -0.73
CA GLY A 203 -10.33 20.03 -1.99
C GLY A 203 -10.01 18.84 -2.91
N GLY A 204 -8.96 18.07 -2.62
CA GLY A 204 -8.50 16.95 -3.44
C GLY A 204 -7.38 17.31 -4.44
N GLU A 205 -6.93 18.56 -4.48
CA GLU A 205 -5.80 18.96 -5.30
C GLU A 205 -4.51 18.34 -4.78
N SER A 206 -3.77 17.69 -5.67
CA SER A 206 -2.52 17.01 -5.33
C SER A 206 -1.31 17.88 -5.71
N ARG A 207 -0.35 18.02 -4.80
CA ARG A 207 0.92 18.70 -5.01
C ARG A 207 2.07 17.73 -4.80
N HIS A 208 2.93 17.61 -5.80
CA HIS A 208 4.17 16.85 -5.69
C HIS A 208 5.12 17.50 -4.67
N LEU A 209 5.75 16.67 -3.85
CA LEU A 209 6.80 17.04 -2.91
C LEU A 209 8.13 16.42 -3.39
N PRO A 210 9.03 17.22 -3.99
CA PRO A 210 10.38 16.75 -4.30
C PRO A 210 11.18 16.48 -3.02
N PRO A 211 12.33 15.80 -3.08
CA PRO A 211 13.15 15.48 -1.90
C PRO A 211 13.52 16.69 -1.05
N SER A 212 13.66 17.85 -1.67
CA SER A 212 13.98 19.10 -0.98
C SER A 212 12.80 19.73 -0.22
N ALA A 213 11.57 19.31 -0.50
CA ALA A 213 10.37 19.89 0.12
C ALA A 213 10.05 19.28 1.49
N PHE A 214 10.68 18.19 1.87
CA PHE A 214 10.41 17.52 3.14
C PHE A 214 11.67 16.98 3.80
N VAL A 215 11.59 16.77 5.11
CA VAL A 215 12.60 16.05 5.88
C VAL A 215 11.90 14.97 6.69
N LEU A 216 12.32 13.72 6.50
CA LEU A 216 11.83 12.58 7.25
C LEU A 216 12.97 11.99 8.09
N GLU A 217 12.81 12.02 9.41
CA GLU A 217 13.81 11.54 10.38
C GLU A 217 13.22 10.37 11.17
N PRO A 218 13.85 9.18 11.12
CA PRO A 218 13.45 8.07 11.97
C PRO A 218 13.83 8.35 13.43
N SER A 219 13.07 7.78 14.36
CA SER A 219 13.34 7.86 15.79
C SER A 219 12.99 6.54 16.49
N GLY A 220 13.64 6.28 17.60
CA GLY A 220 13.43 5.04 18.32
C GLY A 220 13.85 3.80 17.53
N GLN A 221 13.75 2.65 18.16
CA GLN A 221 14.06 1.37 17.54
C GLN A 221 13.24 0.25 18.19
N TRP A 222 12.71 -0.64 17.37
CA TRP A 222 12.06 -1.86 17.81
C TRP A 222 12.70 -3.06 17.11
N THR A 223 12.89 -4.16 17.85
CA THR A 223 13.41 -5.42 17.31
C THR A 223 12.30 -6.45 17.30
N SER A 224 12.00 -7.00 16.13
CA SER A 224 11.00 -8.04 15.99
C SER A 224 11.36 -9.26 16.86
N PRO A 225 10.41 -9.77 17.66
CA PRO A 225 10.59 -11.03 18.35
C PRO A 225 10.60 -12.25 17.42
N HIS A 226 10.05 -12.09 16.20
CA HIS A 226 9.87 -13.16 15.23
C HIS A 226 11.09 -13.37 14.34
N THR A 227 11.60 -12.30 13.75
CA THR A 227 12.69 -12.33 12.75
C THR A 227 14.00 -11.77 13.27
N ARG A 228 13.99 -11.07 14.40
CA ARG A 228 15.13 -10.31 14.96
C ARG A 228 15.53 -9.10 14.11
N ILE A 229 14.76 -8.76 13.11
CA ILE A 229 14.97 -7.54 12.31
C ILE A 229 14.75 -6.31 13.20
N ARG A 230 15.58 -5.29 12.99
CA ARG A 230 15.46 -4.00 13.67
C ARG A 230 14.84 -2.97 12.75
N TYR A 231 13.76 -2.34 13.22
CA TYR A 231 13.05 -1.30 12.53
C TYR A 231 13.08 0.01 13.31
N PRO A 232 13.02 1.16 12.65
CA PRO A 232 12.60 2.40 13.31
C PRO A 232 11.24 2.22 13.97
N SER A 233 11.01 2.89 15.09
CA SER A 233 9.73 2.77 15.82
C SER A 233 9.06 4.13 16.07
N GLY A 234 9.40 5.11 15.26
CA GLY A 234 8.82 6.42 15.22
C GLY A 234 9.49 7.27 14.15
N TRP A 235 8.83 8.34 13.73
CA TRP A 235 9.37 9.24 12.70
C TRP A 235 8.90 10.66 12.95
N ARG A 236 9.68 11.63 12.43
CA ARG A 236 9.28 13.03 12.33
C ARG A 236 9.32 13.46 10.88
N LEU A 237 8.18 13.87 10.34
CA LEU A 237 8.06 14.43 9.01
C LEU A 237 7.84 15.95 9.11
N ARG A 238 8.70 16.71 8.44
CA ARG A 238 8.54 18.16 8.26
C ARG A 238 8.32 18.46 6.80
N VAL A 239 7.29 19.26 6.50
CA VAL A 239 7.03 19.87 5.18
C VAL A 239 6.84 21.37 5.41
N PRO A 240 7.94 22.16 5.44
CA PRO A 240 7.91 23.56 5.90
C PRO A 240 6.93 24.44 5.13
N GLU A 241 6.88 24.32 3.80
CA GLU A 241 5.98 25.10 2.95
C GLU A 241 4.49 24.80 3.19
N ALA A 242 4.18 23.62 3.75
CA ALA A 242 2.82 23.23 4.14
C ALA A 242 2.54 23.50 5.62
N GLY A 243 3.53 24.00 6.38
CA GLY A 243 3.43 24.18 7.83
C GLY A 243 3.23 22.86 8.58
N LEU A 244 3.72 21.73 8.05
CA LEU A 244 3.61 20.43 8.69
C LEU A 244 4.89 20.10 9.46
N ASP A 245 4.72 19.74 10.72
CA ASP A 245 5.76 19.17 11.58
C ASP A 245 5.10 18.08 12.43
N LEU A 246 5.22 16.83 11.97
CA LEU A 246 4.43 15.71 12.43
C LEU A 246 5.32 14.64 13.06
N ARG A 247 4.93 14.15 14.23
CA ARG A 247 5.43 12.87 14.78
C ARG A 247 4.50 11.75 14.36
N TRP A 248 5.10 10.65 13.90
CA TRP A 248 4.41 9.41 13.53
C TRP A 248 4.75 8.36 14.58
N ALA A 249 3.76 7.92 15.31
CA ALA A 249 3.92 6.99 16.42
C ALA A 249 3.11 5.71 16.16
N PRO A 250 3.73 4.51 16.11
CA PRO A 250 3.03 3.25 15.97
C PRO A 250 1.93 3.08 17.03
N LEU A 251 0.75 2.62 16.61
CA LEU A 251 -0.32 2.26 17.52
C LEU A 251 -0.06 0.90 18.21
N LEU A 252 0.73 0.06 17.57
CA LEU A 252 1.24 -1.20 18.07
C LEU A 252 2.66 -1.37 17.51
N LEU A 253 3.61 -1.85 18.30
CA LEU A 253 4.98 -2.04 17.81
C LEU A 253 5.11 -3.30 16.96
N ASP A 254 4.48 -4.40 17.39
CA ASP A 254 4.53 -5.68 16.68
C ASP A 254 3.47 -5.71 15.56
N GLN A 255 3.85 -5.16 14.41
CA GLN A 255 3.08 -5.16 13.17
C GLN A 255 3.94 -5.69 12.00
N GLU A 256 4.85 -6.62 12.30
CA GLU A 256 5.63 -7.30 11.28
C GLU A 256 4.81 -8.38 10.58
N LEU A 257 4.96 -8.50 9.27
CA LEU A 257 4.40 -9.60 8.49
C LEU A 257 5.45 -10.22 7.58
N ASP A 258 5.54 -11.54 7.63
CA ASP A 258 6.43 -12.33 6.78
C ASP A 258 5.66 -12.84 5.55
N THR A 259 5.85 -12.16 4.43
CA THR A 259 5.19 -12.50 3.16
C THR A 259 6.15 -13.13 2.16
N ARG A 260 7.26 -13.71 2.63
CA ARG A 260 8.26 -14.34 1.75
C ARG A 260 7.68 -15.46 0.89
N THR A 261 6.62 -16.12 1.35
CA THR A 261 5.94 -17.18 0.58
C THR A 261 5.01 -16.66 -0.51
N SER A 262 4.68 -15.36 -0.53
CA SER A 262 3.83 -14.72 -1.53
C SER A 262 4.55 -13.64 -2.32
N THR A 263 5.09 -12.62 -1.65
CA THR A 263 5.75 -11.46 -2.30
C THR A 263 7.27 -11.52 -2.23
N GLY A 264 7.85 -12.46 -1.47
CA GLY A 264 9.30 -12.60 -1.29
C GLY A 264 9.89 -11.62 -0.27
N VAL A 265 9.08 -10.87 0.47
CA VAL A 265 9.50 -9.75 1.33
C VAL A 265 9.03 -9.95 2.76
N ILE A 266 9.76 -9.37 3.72
CA ILE A 266 9.27 -9.16 5.08
C ILE A 266 8.99 -7.66 5.24
N TYR A 267 7.82 -7.35 5.76
CA TYR A 267 7.36 -5.99 6.04
C TYR A 267 7.28 -5.75 7.56
N TRP A 268 7.56 -4.54 7.98
CA TRP A 268 6.85 -3.92 9.10
C TRP A 268 5.80 -3.00 8.48
N GLU A 269 4.54 -3.27 8.73
CA GLU A 269 3.44 -2.57 8.07
C GLU A 269 2.35 -2.28 9.07
N GLY A 270 2.22 -1.01 9.46
CA GLY A 270 1.45 -0.72 10.64
C GLY A 270 0.75 0.62 10.71
N ALA A 271 -0.37 0.58 11.45
CA ALA A 271 -1.14 1.76 11.79
C ALA A 271 -0.39 2.66 12.77
N VAL A 272 -0.40 3.97 12.50
CA VAL A 272 0.28 4.98 13.29
C VAL A 272 -0.66 6.13 13.65
N ARG A 273 -0.37 6.81 14.76
CA ARG A 273 -0.96 8.09 15.13
C ARG A 273 -0.07 9.22 14.64
N LEU A 274 -0.68 10.30 14.18
CA LEU A 274 0.00 11.52 13.81
C LEU A 274 -0.22 12.57 14.88
N GLU A 275 0.88 13.15 15.36
CA GLU A 275 0.86 14.17 16.38
C GLU A 275 1.57 15.42 15.85
N ASP A 276 1.05 16.60 16.14
CA ASP A 276 1.80 17.84 15.96
C ASP A 276 3.05 17.82 16.84
N ALA A 277 4.21 18.03 16.25
CA ALA A 277 5.48 17.82 16.94
C ALA A 277 5.74 18.85 18.06
N ALA A 278 5.13 20.04 17.99
CA ALA A 278 5.32 21.09 18.96
C ALA A 278 4.37 20.94 20.16
N SER A 279 3.10 20.68 19.91
CA SER A 279 2.07 20.59 20.95
C SER A 279 1.83 19.18 21.46
N GLY A 280 2.18 18.14 20.71
CA GLY A 280 1.81 16.76 20.99
C GLY A 280 0.34 16.43 20.74
N ALA A 281 -0.43 17.35 20.14
CA ALA A 281 -1.82 17.12 19.83
C ALA A 281 -2.00 16.01 18.78
N ASP A 282 -3.00 15.16 18.96
CA ASP A 282 -3.41 14.17 17.96
C ASP A 282 -4.05 14.88 16.77
N VAL A 283 -3.36 14.88 15.64
CA VAL A 283 -3.79 15.57 14.42
C VAL A 283 -4.17 14.63 13.29
N GLY A 284 -4.05 13.32 13.45
CA GLY A 284 -4.41 12.40 12.39
C GLY A 284 -4.07 10.94 12.63
N ARG A 285 -4.28 10.15 11.61
CA ARG A 285 -3.92 8.74 11.52
C ARG A 285 -3.16 8.47 10.26
N GLY A 286 -2.37 7.41 10.26
CA GLY A 286 -1.61 7.02 9.10
C GLY A 286 -1.28 5.53 9.10
N TYR A 287 -0.53 5.17 8.09
CA TYR A 287 0.01 3.85 7.88
C TYR A 287 1.45 3.97 7.41
N VAL A 288 2.31 3.08 7.86
CA VAL A 288 3.72 3.06 7.48
C VAL A 288 4.07 1.65 7.04
N GLU A 289 4.79 1.55 5.94
CA GLU A 289 5.30 0.30 5.38
C GLU A 289 6.81 0.39 5.24
N LEU A 290 7.51 -0.58 5.78
CA LEU A 290 8.98 -0.66 5.78
C LEU A 290 9.42 -2.00 5.22
N THR A 291 10.34 -1.97 4.25
CA THR A 291 10.94 -3.18 3.67
C THR A 291 12.45 -3.05 3.52
N GLY A 292 13.13 -4.16 3.25
CA GLY A 292 14.59 -4.18 3.02
C GLY A 292 15.43 -4.05 4.29
N TYR A 293 14.83 -4.17 5.46
CA TYR A 293 15.54 -4.23 6.73
C TYR A 293 16.07 -5.63 7.00
N SER A 294 17.15 -5.73 7.77
CA SER A 294 17.80 -7.01 8.08
C SER A 294 18.08 -7.14 9.56
N ALA A 295 18.19 -8.41 10.03
CA ALA A 295 18.69 -8.67 11.36
C ALA A 295 20.16 -8.20 11.48
N PRO A 296 20.60 -7.75 12.67
CA PRO A 296 22.00 -7.47 12.90
C PRO A 296 22.85 -8.72 12.64
N ARG A 297 23.96 -8.55 11.94
CA ARG A 297 24.96 -9.61 11.75
C ARG A 297 25.69 -9.90 13.05
#